data_a2f4f0765bd367b591c211f4cd80411b
#
_entry.id   a2f4f0765bd367b591c211f4cd80411b
#
_cell.length_a   1.000
_cell.length_b   1.000
_cell.length_c   1.000
_cell.angle_alpha   90.00
_cell.angle_beta   90.00
_cell.angle_gamma   90.00
#
_symmetry.space_group_name_H-M   'P 1'
#
loop_
_entity.id
_entity.type
_entity.pdbx_description
1 polymer ?
#
loop_
_entity_poly.entity_id
_entity_poly.type
_entity_poly.pdbx_seq_one_letter_code
_entity_poly.pdbx_strand_id
1 'polypeptide(L)'
;PVIIRTTEEALKTVPQAYRESSLALGATKFQTLYKVVLPSAIPGILSGVILSVGRIIGESAAILLTAGTVAKMPGGIFDSARTLTVHSYLLTKESGDIATAASIGIVLIVIVLALNMLARFVAKKLNKANY
;
A
#
# COMPACT_ATOMS: atom_id res chain seq x y z
N PRO A 1 -1.51 -5.03 9.27
CA PRO A 1 -1.48 -4.09 10.41
C PRO A 1 -1.40 -2.62 9.98
N VAL A 2 -0.57 -2.29 8.97
CA VAL A 2 -0.39 -0.89 8.52
C VAL A 2 -1.70 -0.30 8.01
N ILE A 3 -2.40 -0.98 7.10
CA ILE A 3 -3.68 -0.52 6.54
C ILE A 3 -4.73 -0.33 7.63
N ILE A 4 -4.82 -1.27 8.58
CA ILE A 4 -5.79 -1.18 9.68
C ILE A 4 -5.52 0.08 10.51
N ARG A 5 -4.27 0.29 10.92
CA ARG A 5 -3.90 1.43 11.76
C ARG A 5 -4.09 2.77 11.06
N THR A 6 -3.65 2.88 9.79
CA THR A 6 -3.84 4.12 9.02
C THR A 6 -5.32 4.39 8.71
N THR A 7 -6.13 3.34 8.51
CA THR A 7 -7.58 3.49 8.36
C THR A 7 -8.23 3.98 9.65
N GLU A 8 -7.85 3.42 10.78
CA GLU A 8 -8.34 3.87 12.10
C GLU A 8 -7.98 5.34 12.36
N GLU A 9 -6.73 5.72 12.09
CA GLU A 9 -6.28 7.10 12.20
C GLU A 9 -7.06 8.02 11.26
N ALA A 10 -7.25 7.63 10.00
CA ALA A 10 -8.03 8.39 9.03
C ALA A 10 -9.50 8.60 9.47
N LEU A 11 -10.11 7.57 10.06
CA LEU A 11 -11.46 7.69 10.61
C LEU A 11 -11.53 8.61 11.85
N LYS A 12 -10.47 8.64 12.67
CA LYS A 12 -10.39 9.52 13.85
C LYS A 12 -10.15 10.98 13.50
N THR A 13 -9.51 11.28 12.36
CA THR A 13 -9.27 12.66 11.90
C THR A 13 -10.52 13.35 11.40
N VAL A 14 -11.61 12.62 11.10
CA VAL A 14 -12.89 13.22 10.69
C VAL A 14 -13.48 14.02 11.88
N PRO A 15 -13.73 15.34 11.72
CA PRO A 15 -14.22 16.18 12.80
C PRO A 15 -15.50 15.64 13.44
N GLN A 16 -15.56 15.68 14.76
CA GLN A 16 -16.72 15.17 15.49
C GLN A 16 -18.01 15.93 15.17
N ALA A 17 -17.89 17.21 14.84
CA ALA A 17 -19.01 18.03 14.40
C ALA A 17 -19.78 17.43 13.22
N TYR A 18 -19.10 16.75 12.29
CA TYR A 18 -19.78 16.08 11.16
C TYR A 18 -20.67 14.93 11.62
N ARG A 19 -20.23 14.20 12.64
CA ARG A 19 -20.99 13.09 13.23
C ARG A 19 -22.19 13.61 14.00
N GLU A 20 -21.98 14.64 14.83
CA GLU A 20 -23.03 15.28 15.65
C GLU A 20 -24.09 15.92 14.77
N SER A 21 -23.69 16.68 13.74
CA SER A 21 -24.63 17.31 12.80
C SER A 21 -25.48 16.28 12.06
N SER A 22 -24.88 15.17 11.61
CA SER A 22 -25.61 14.10 10.93
C SER A 22 -26.62 13.43 11.86
N LEU A 23 -26.24 13.16 13.12
CA LEU A 23 -27.13 12.58 14.13
C LEU A 23 -28.26 13.55 14.51
N ALA A 24 -27.96 14.84 14.62
CA ALA A 24 -28.96 15.89 14.91
C ALA A 24 -30.03 16.01 13.80
N LEU A 25 -29.66 15.71 12.55
CA LEU A 25 -30.58 15.61 11.42
C LEU A 25 -31.41 14.31 11.38
N GLY A 26 -31.31 13.47 12.41
CA GLY A 26 -32.07 12.24 12.55
C GLY A 26 -31.45 11.02 11.85
N ALA A 27 -30.21 11.11 11.34
CA ALA A 27 -29.54 9.96 10.77
C ALA A 27 -29.16 8.93 11.86
N THR A 28 -29.23 7.65 11.52
CA THR A 28 -28.75 6.58 12.41
C THR A 28 -27.20 6.57 12.45
N LYS A 29 -26.60 5.99 13.50
CA LYS A 29 -25.13 5.83 13.60
C LYS A 29 -24.53 5.15 12.37
N PHE A 30 -25.22 4.17 11.81
CA PHE A 30 -24.79 3.46 10.62
C PHE A 30 -24.84 4.34 9.36
N GLN A 31 -25.91 5.13 9.20
CA GLN A 31 -26.04 6.09 8.11
C GLN A 31 -24.95 7.18 8.20
N THR A 32 -24.71 7.70 9.39
CA THR A 32 -23.64 8.68 9.65
C THR A 32 -22.28 8.10 9.27
N LEU A 33 -21.98 6.85 9.68
CA LEU A 33 -20.73 6.19 9.35
C LEU A 33 -20.52 6.08 7.84
N TYR A 34 -21.51 5.54 7.12
CA TYR A 34 -21.38 5.23 5.70
C TYR A 34 -21.50 6.45 4.78
N LYS A 35 -22.37 7.43 5.14
CA LYS A 35 -22.66 8.58 4.26
C LYS A 35 -21.82 9.81 4.57
N VAL A 36 -21.24 9.90 5.77
CA VAL A 36 -20.51 11.10 6.20
C VAL A 36 -19.07 10.77 6.58
N VAL A 37 -18.86 9.86 7.53
CA VAL A 37 -17.53 9.61 8.09
C VAL A 37 -16.63 8.87 7.10
N LEU A 38 -17.11 7.79 6.52
CA LEU A 38 -16.31 6.97 5.60
C LEU A 38 -15.88 7.74 4.33
N PRO A 39 -16.78 8.45 3.63
CA PRO A 39 -16.38 9.28 2.49
C PRO A 39 -15.36 10.36 2.86
N SER A 40 -15.51 10.99 4.01
CA SER A 40 -14.57 12.01 4.50
C SER A 40 -13.20 11.44 4.87
N ALA A 41 -13.12 10.16 5.25
CA ALA A 41 -11.88 9.47 5.60
C ALA A 41 -11.15 8.86 4.39
N ILE A 42 -11.80 8.72 3.23
CA ILE A 42 -11.23 8.09 2.02
C ILE A 42 -9.83 8.61 1.68
N PRO A 43 -9.53 9.92 1.67
CA PRO A 43 -8.19 10.41 1.34
C PRO A 43 -7.09 9.88 2.27
N GLY A 44 -7.39 9.79 3.57
CA GLY A 44 -6.47 9.21 4.56
C GLY A 44 -6.29 7.71 4.39
N ILE A 45 -7.38 6.98 4.14
CA ILE A 45 -7.36 5.54 3.88
C ILE A 45 -6.51 5.22 2.64
N LEU A 46 -6.73 5.97 1.54
CA LEU A 46 -5.95 5.81 0.31
C LEU A 46 -4.46 6.07 0.53
N SER A 47 -4.10 7.06 1.34
CA SER A 47 -2.72 7.31 1.72
C SER A 47 -2.09 6.11 2.44
N GLY A 48 -2.83 5.48 3.35
CA GLY A 48 -2.42 4.26 4.04
C GLY A 48 -2.21 3.08 3.10
N VAL A 49 -3.10 2.90 2.13
CA VAL A 49 -2.96 1.86 1.09
C VAL A 49 -1.71 2.07 0.25
N ILE A 50 -1.46 3.31 -0.19
CA ILE A 50 -0.26 3.66 -0.99
C ILE A 50 1.03 3.33 -0.23
N LEU A 51 1.10 3.72 1.05
CA LEU A 51 2.25 3.40 1.91
C LEU A 51 2.43 1.88 2.09
N SER A 52 1.34 1.14 2.22
CA SER A 52 1.37 -0.32 2.37
C SER A 52 1.87 -1.02 1.11
N VAL A 53 1.48 -0.56 -0.07
CA VAL A 53 1.97 -1.08 -1.36
C VAL A 53 3.49 -0.88 -1.48
N GLY A 54 4.00 0.31 -1.16
CA GLY A 54 5.44 0.58 -1.16
C GLY A 54 6.21 -0.36 -0.21
N ARG A 55 5.66 -0.63 0.97
CA ARG A 55 6.25 -1.55 1.94
C ARG A 55 6.26 -3.00 1.44
N ILE A 56 5.17 -3.48 0.84
CA ILE A 56 5.09 -4.85 0.30
C ILE A 56 6.11 -5.06 -0.82
N ILE A 57 6.30 -4.09 -1.70
CA ILE A 57 7.29 -4.20 -2.78
C ILE A 57 8.71 -4.26 -2.23
N GLY A 58 8.99 -3.55 -1.14
CA GLY A 58 10.30 -3.57 -0.47
C GLY A 58 10.54 -4.80 0.43
N GLU A 59 9.53 -5.64 0.67
CA GLU A 59 9.65 -6.78 1.56
C GLU A 59 10.47 -7.91 0.92
N SER A 60 11.59 -8.29 1.54
CA SER A 60 12.43 -9.38 1.06
C SER A 60 12.41 -10.60 1.98
N ALA A 61 12.44 -10.39 3.30
CA ALA A 61 12.62 -11.47 4.26
C ALA A 61 11.45 -12.46 4.29
N ALA A 62 10.21 -11.95 4.34
CA ALA A 62 9.03 -12.81 4.33
C ALA A 62 8.88 -13.53 2.97
N ILE A 63 9.15 -12.83 1.87
CA ILE A 63 9.02 -13.38 0.51
C ILE A 63 10.08 -14.44 0.24
N LEU A 64 11.31 -14.27 0.73
CA LEU A 64 12.38 -15.27 0.63
C LEU A 64 11.94 -16.61 1.23
N LEU A 65 11.24 -16.56 2.37
CA LEU A 65 10.79 -17.77 3.08
C LEU A 65 9.50 -18.38 2.51
N THR A 66 8.68 -17.59 1.83
CA THR A 66 7.35 -18.02 1.37
C THR A 66 7.30 -18.31 -0.13
N ALA A 67 7.83 -17.44 -0.96
CA ALA A 67 7.80 -17.57 -2.42
C ALA A 67 9.04 -18.28 -2.99
N GLY A 68 10.13 -18.33 -2.22
CA GLY A 68 11.35 -19.02 -2.58
C GLY A 68 12.42 -18.17 -3.25
N THR A 69 13.47 -18.83 -3.74
CA THR A 69 14.71 -18.20 -4.20
C THR A 69 15.09 -18.53 -5.65
N VAL A 70 14.28 -19.31 -6.34
CA VAL A 70 14.61 -19.80 -7.69
C VAL A 70 14.46 -18.68 -8.73
N ALA A 71 15.55 -18.37 -9.45
CA ALA A 71 15.55 -17.37 -10.52
C ALA A 71 14.96 -17.95 -11.82
N LYS A 72 13.69 -18.32 -11.79
CA LYS A 72 12.95 -18.85 -12.94
C LYS A 72 11.57 -18.19 -13.02
N MET A 73 11.04 -18.01 -14.21
CA MET A 73 9.64 -17.64 -14.39
C MET A 73 8.75 -18.76 -13.88
N PRO A 74 7.83 -18.48 -12.95
CA PRO A 74 6.92 -19.50 -12.44
C PRO A 74 5.97 -19.97 -13.56
N GLY A 75 5.79 -21.27 -13.71
CA GLY A 75 4.83 -21.89 -14.62
C GLY A 75 3.46 -22.10 -13.98
N GLY A 76 3.37 -21.95 -12.65
CA GLY A 76 2.15 -22.12 -11.87
C GLY A 76 2.21 -21.38 -10.54
N ILE A 77 1.05 -21.30 -9.86
CA ILE A 77 0.89 -20.59 -8.58
C ILE A 77 1.63 -21.25 -7.40
N PHE A 78 2.03 -22.49 -7.54
CA PHE A 78 2.81 -23.24 -6.53
C PHE A 78 4.31 -23.27 -6.82
N ASP A 79 4.75 -22.68 -7.92
CA ASP A 79 6.15 -22.64 -8.28
C ASP A 79 6.92 -21.60 -7.47
N SER A 80 8.16 -21.93 -7.14
CA SER A 80 9.07 -20.98 -6.51
C SER A 80 9.39 -19.84 -7.47
N ALA A 81 9.30 -18.60 -6.96
CA ALA A 81 9.60 -17.40 -7.71
C ALA A 81 10.52 -16.47 -6.91
N ARG A 82 11.40 -15.75 -7.61
CA ARG A 82 12.28 -14.75 -7.01
C ARG A 82 11.80 -13.34 -7.35
N THR A 83 11.45 -12.55 -6.33
CA THR A 83 11.18 -11.13 -6.53
C THR A 83 12.48 -10.33 -6.72
N LEU A 84 12.38 -9.12 -7.28
CA LEU A 84 13.54 -8.24 -7.46
C LEU A 84 14.24 -7.91 -6.15
N THR A 85 13.50 -7.72 -5.07
CA THR A 85 14.05 -7.46 -3.73
C THR A 85 14.80 -8.66 -3.18
N VAL A 86 14.25 -9.87 -3.31
CA VAL A 86 14.94 -11.12 -2.93
C VAL A 86 16.16 -11.34 -3.82
N HIS A 87 16.09 -11.02 -5.11
CA HIS A 87 17.23 -11.15 -6.02
C HIS A 87 18.38 -10.22 -5.64
N SER A 88 18.09 -8.93 -5.36
CA SER A 88 19.10 -7.99 -4.88
C SER A 88 19.74 -8.45 -3.57
N TYR A 89 18.94 -8.94 -2.63
CA TYR A 89 19.43 -9.47 -1.35
C TYR A 89 20.40 -10.66 -1.55
N LEU A 90 20.03 -11.62 -2.38
CA LEU A 90 20.84 -12.81 -2.63
C LEU A 90 22.14 -12.47 -3.38
N LEU A 91 22.11 -11.55 -4.35
CA LEU A 91 23.33 -11.08 -5.03
C LEU A 91 24.33 -10.47 -4.03
N THR A 92 23.81 -9.68 -3.09
CA THR A 92 24.69 -9.07 -2.06
C THR A 92 25.24 -10.13 -1.11
N LYS A 93 24.43 -11.11 -0.69
CA LYS A 93 24.83 -12.10 0.33
C LYS A 93 25.64 -13.27 -0.23
N GLU A 94 25.28 -13.80 -1.40
CA GLU A 94 25.87 -15.02 -1.96
C GLU A 94 27.02 -14.72 -2.92
N SER A 95 26.86 -13.71 -3.77
CA SER A 95 27.81 -13.39 -4.84
C SER A 95 28.72 -12.23 -4.52
N GLY A 96 28.40 -11.40 -3.50
CA GLY A 96 29.13 -10.19 -3.19
C GLY A 96 29.03 -9.11 -4.28
N ASP A 97 28.14 -9.28 -5.25
CA ASP A 97 27.94 -8.34 -6.37
C ASP A 97 27.07 -7.17 -5.96
N ILE A 98 27.70 -6.24 -5.26
CA ILE A 98 27.06 -5.00 -4.77
C ILE A 98 26.64 -4.10 -5.95
N ALA A 99 27.40 -4.09 -7.04
CA ALA A 99 27.11 -3.20 -8.17
C ALA A 99 25.80 -3.59 -8.86
N THR A 100 25.61 -4.88 -9.16
CA THR A 100 24.34 -5.37 -9.72
C THR A 100 23.17 -5.23 -8.74
N ALA A 101 23.39 -5.51 -7.45
CA ALA A 101 22.39 -5.33 -6.41
C ALA A 101 21.93 -3.87 -6.30
N ALA A 102 22.86 -2.92 -6.38
CA ALA A 102 22.54 -1.48 -6.38
C ALA A 102 21.75 -1.06 -7.62
N SER A 103 22.09 -1.60 -8.79
CA SER A 103 21.35 -1.35 -10.03
C SER A 103 19.89 -1.81 -9.93
N ILE A 104 19.65 -3.00 -9.34
CA ILE A 104 18.30 -3.49 -9.05
C ILE A 104 17.59 -2.57 -8.06
N GLY A 105 18.29 -2.05 -7.06
CA GLY A 105 17.77 -1.08 -6.10
C GLY A 105 17.25 0.18 -6.78
N ILE A 106 17.98 0.72 -7.76
CA ILE A 106 17.54 1.88 -8.55
C ILE A 106 16.26 1.57 -9.32
N VAL A 107 16.19 0.41 -9.98
CA VAL A 107 14.97 -0.02 -10.69
C VAL A 107 13.78 -0.14 -9.74
N LEU A 108 13.98 -0.71 -8.55
CA LEU A 108 12.93 -0.81 -7.53
C LEU A 108 12.44 0.57 -7.07
N ILE A 109 13.34 1.52 -6.85
CA ILE A 109 12.97 2.90 -6.49
C ILE A 109 12.10 3.53 -7.58
N VAL A 110 12.49 3.39 -8.85
CA VAL A 110 11.72 3.92 -9.99
C VAL A 110 10.32 3.29 -10.04
N ILE A 111 10.21 1.96 -9.87
CA ILE A 111 8.94 1.24 -9.85
C ILE A 111 8.04 1.74 -8.70
N VAL A 112 8.59 1.84 -7.49
CA VAL A 112 7.84 2.30 -6.31
C VAL A 112 7.37 3.74 -6.48
N LEU A 113 8.22 4.63 -7.00
CA LEU A 113 7.84 6.01 -7.28
C LEU A 113 6.73 6.09 -8.33
N ALA A 114 6.84 5.33 -9.43
CA ALA A 114 5.83 5.28 -10.48
C ALA A 114 4.48 4.78 -9.94
N LEU A 115 4.48 3.70 -9.14
CA LEU A 115 3.27 3.17 -8.51
C LEU A 115 2.65 4.15 -7.51
N ASN A 116 3.48 4.83 -6.70
CA ASN A 116 3.00 5.85 -5.77
C ASN A 116 2.40 7.05 -6.49
N MET A 117 3.00 7.49 -7.59
CA MET A 117 2.44 8.57 -8.42
C MET A 117 1.10 8.16 -9.04
N LEU A 118 1.03 6.95 -9.61
CA LEU A 118 -0.20 6.41 -10.19
C LEU A 118 -1.31 6.29 -9.14
N ALA A 119 -1.00 5.75 -7.96
CA ALA A 119 -1.94 5.61 -6.87
C ALA A 119 -2.47 6.98 -6.37
N ARG A 120 -1.59 7.99 -6.24
CA ARG A 120 -2.00 9.36 -5.90
C ARG A 120 -2.88 9.99 -6.98
N PHE A 121 -2.59 9.73 -8.25
CA PHE A 121 -3.40 10.24 -9.37
C PHE A 121 -4.81 9.64 -9.34
N VAL A 122 -4.92 8.32 -9.14
CA VAL A 122 -6.21 7.62 -8.99
C VAL A 122 -6.97 8.14 -7.77
N ALA A 123 -6.31 8.29 -6.63
CA ALA A 123 -6.90 8.82 -5.41
C ALA A 123 -7.47 10.24 -5.62
N LYS A 124 -6.71 11.10 -6.31
CA LYS A 124 -7.16 12.47 -6.64
C LYS A 124 -8.38 12.49 -7.55
N LYS A 125 -8.43 11.56 -8.53
CA LYS A 125 -9.57 11.45 -9.44
C LYS A 125 -10.83 10.97 -8.74
N LEU A 126 -10.70 9.99 -7.83
CA LEU A 126 -11.81 9.50 -7.01
C LEU A 126 -12.34 10.56 -6.05
N ASN A 127 -11.45 11.34 -5.44
CA ASN A 127 -11.85 12.40 -4.51
C ASN A 127 -12.59 13.55 -5.22
N LYS A 128 -12.26 13.84 -6.49
CA LYS A 128 -12.93 14.86 -7.29
C LYS A 128 -14.33 14.44 -7.78
N ALA A 129 -14.63 13.15 -7.80
CA ALA A 129 -15.95 12.64 -8.20
C ALA A 129 -16.97 12.64 -7.07
N ASN A 130 -16.56 12.90 -5.82
CA ASN A 130 -17.41 12.91 -4.63
C ASN A 130 -17.81 14.33 -4.17
N TYR A 131 -17.42 15.37 -4.91
CA TYR A 131 -17.85 16.77 -4.76
C TYR A 131 -18.50 17.25 -6.07
#